data_81ad38d1ce95587f0e33b911a0c1f715
#
_entry.id   81ad38d1ce95587f0e33b911a0c1f715
#
_cell.length_a   1.000
_cell.length_b   1.000
_cell.length_c   1.000
_cell.angle_alpha   90.00
_cell.angle_beta   90.00
_cell.angle_gamma   90.00
#
_symmetry.space_group_name_H-M   'P 1'
#
loop_
_entity.id
_entity.type
_entity.pdbx_description
1 polymer ?
#
loop_
_entity_poly.entity_id
_entity_poly.type
_entity_poly.pdbx_seq_one_letter_code
_entity_poly.pdbx_strand_id
1 'polypeptide(L)'
;VFIGSCLYFSMAIWYINRFGDGAMVNRFDNFISDKRLGLISMFKTILVNPAYVLSQIAVKDKLIFFLQMLLPLGFLPLMARDWRKWTLVIPFVLINLMSNYKYQHSIFFQYTYGSGALLIYLAAVNFRDWKDASRPAAPVLSHDRAAPRPAFPLPHSILGCGLACALVLTSVVAYKKSYYIGSYVSNHEKAAEARLLLSSIPKDASVKSTTFFIPQLSGRDEIYLADSRHPADYIVLDQRPGYGKDSHALMAKYLDHGYGAWGDVDGYVTVLVSPQ
;
A
#
# COMPACT_ATOMS: atom_id res chain seq x y z
N VAL A 1 -0.56 25.21 13.06
CA VAL A 1 -0.74 24.06 12.17
C VAL A 1 -0.40 22.76 12.91
N PHE A 2 0.82 22.58 13.47
CA PHE A 2 1.26 21.32 14.08
C PHE A 2 0.33 20.82 15.20
N ILE A 3 0.00 21.68 16.19
CA ILE A 3 -0.89 21.31 17.30
C ILE A 3 -2.27 20.90 16.79
N GLY A 4 -2.85 21.67 15.84
CA GLY A 4 -4.13 21.33 15.23
C GLY A 4 -4.11 19.98 14.50
N SER A 5 -3.03 19.67 13.79
CA SER A 5 -2.85 18.36 13.13
C SER A 5 -2.75 17.21 14.13
N CYS A 6 -2.05 17.40 15.26
CA CYS A 6 -1.94 16.39 16.32
C CYS A 6 -3.31 16.14 17.00
N LEU A 7 -4.08 17.20 17.28
CA LEU A 7 -5.42 17.07 17.86
C LEU A 7 -6.37 16.35 16.91
N TYR A 8 -6.40 16.76 15.63
CA TYR A 8 -7.20 16.09 14.61
C TYR A 8 -6.85 14.60 14.48
N PHE A 9 -5.56 14.29 14.39
CA PHE A 9 -5.09 12.90 14.29
C PHE A 9 -5.50 12.07 15.50
N SER A 10 -5.33 12.60 16.71
CA SER A 10 -5.72 11.93 17.96
C SER A 10 -7.23 11.66 18.01
N MET A 11 -8.04 12.66 17.60
CA MET A 11 -9.50 12.54 17.55
C MET A 11 -9.94 11.53 16.50
N ALA A 12 -9.31 11.54 15.32
CA ALA A 12 -9.59 10.58 14.24
C ALA A 12 -9.28 9.14 14.68
N ILE A 13 -8.12 8.90 15.29
CA ILE A 13 -7.77 7.58 15.82
C ILE A 13 -8.74 7.12 16.90
N TRP A 14 -9.11 8.02 17.83
CA TRP A 14 -10.09 7.71 18.86
C TRP A 14 -11.44 7.30 18.26
N TYR A 15 -11.92 8.06 17.27
CA TYR A 15 -13.18 7.77 16.58
C TYR A 15 -13.16 6.42 15.86
N ILE A 16 -12.09 6.16 15.07
CA ILE A 16 -11.92 4.90 14.33
C ILE A 16 -11.85 3.70 15.29
N ASN A 17 -11.16 3.85 16.42
CA ASN A 17 -11.07 2.77 17.43
C ASN A 17 -12.38 2.54 18.17
N ARG A 18 -13.25 3.56 18.27
CA ARG A 18 -14.53 3.47 18.99
C ARG A 18 -15.66 2.90 18.14
N PHE A 19 -15.69 3.23 16.87
CA PHE A 19 -16.83 2.96 15.96
C PHE A 19 -16.48 2.06 14.78
N GLY A 20 -15.21 1.71 14.56
CA GLY A 20 -14.73 0.86 13.49
C GLY A 20 -13.84 -0.27 13.99
N ASP A 21 -13.23 -0.98 13.06
CA ASP A 21 -12.32 -2.12 13.31
C ASP A 21 -10.95 -1.70 13.87
N GLY A 22 -10.77 -0.45 14.23
CA GLY A 22 -9.54 0.12 14.74
C GLY A 22 -8.68 0.78 13.66
N ALA A 23 -7.79 1.68 14.10
CA ALA A 23 -6.79 2.26 13.24
C ALA A 23 -5.76 1.18 12.84
N MET A 24 -5.19 1.30 11.64
CA MET A 24 -4.22 0.36 11.06
C MET A 24 -2.90 0.26 11.87
N VAL A 25 -2.97 0.40 13.17
CA VAL A 25 -1.84 0.36 14.12
C VAL A 25 -1.20 -1.02 14.15
N ASN A 26 -1.98 -2.08 13.94
CA ASN A 26 -1.51 -3.46 13.81
C ASN A 26 -0.44 -3.67 12.73
N ARG A 27 -0.34 -2.76 11.77
CA ARG A 27 0.72 -2.78 10.76
C ARG A 27 2.12 -2.48 11.31
N PHE A 28 2.19 -2.04 12.56
CA PHE A 28 3.42 -1.66 13.29
C PHE A 28 3.58 -2.45 14.59
N ASP A 29 2.87 -3.57 14.74
CA ASP A 29 2.85 -4.39 15.96
C ASP A 29 4.26 -4.85 16.39
N ASN A 30 5.18 -5.03 15.43
CA ASN A 30 6.57 -5.35 15.70
C ASN A 30 7.32 -4.24 16.51
N PHE A 31 6.84 -3.01 16.48
CA PHE A 31 7.41 -1.89 17.26
C PHE A 31 6.62 -1.56 18.53
N ILE A 32 5.47 -2.18 18.73
CA ILE A 32 4.58 -1.93 19.86
C ILE A 32 4.85 -2.99 20.94
N SER A 33 5.74 -2.68 21.89
CA SER A 33 6.06 -3.57 23.01
C SER A 33 4.97 -3.59 24.09
N ASP A 34 4.25 -2.48 24.28
CA ASP A 34 3.08 -2.39 25.16
C ASP A 34 1.85 -1.93 24.39
N LYS A 35 0.92 -2.87 24.18
CA LYS A 35 -0.34 -2.60 23.45
C LYS A 35 -1.22 -1.54 24.07
N ARG A 36 -1.13 -1.35 25.40
CA ARG A 36 -1.90 -0.30 26.12
C ARG A 36 -1.46 1.10 25.75
N LEU A 37 -0.19 1.28 25.41
CA LEU A 37 0.39 2.55 25.00
C LEU A 37 0.30 2.78 23.47
N GLY A 38 -0.06 1.78 22.69
CA GLY A 38 -0.24 1.90 21.24
C GLY A 38 0.95 2.58 20.55
N LEU A 39 0.68 3.63 19.77
CA LEU A 39 1.70 4.38 19.03
C LEU A 39 2.79 5.01 19.90
N ILE A 40 2.49 5.35 21.16
CA ILE A 40 3.50 5.88 22.10
C ILE A 40 4.57 4.82 22.35
N SER A 41 4.17 3.55 22.51
CA SER A 41 5.12 2.45 22.65
C SER A 41 6.01 2.29 21.40
N MET A 42 5.45 2.47 20.20
CA MET A 42 6.22 2.46 18.95
C MET A 42 7.30 3.54 18.95
N PHE A 43 6.95 4.79 19.25
CA PHE A 43 7.93 5.89 19.33
C PHE A 43 9.01 5.62 20.37
N LYS A 44 8.64 5.08 21.55
CA LYS A 44 9.60 4.67 22.56
C LYS A 44 10.57 3.61 22.03
N THR A 45 10.07 2.58 21.36
CA THR A 45 10.89 1.50 20.79
C THR A 45 11.87 2.05 19.75
N ILE A 46 11.42 2.98 18.89
CA ILE A 46 12.28 3.60 17.86
C ILE A 46 13.43 4.38 18.50
N LEU A 47 13.16 5.13 19.55
CA LEU A 47 14.16 5.99 20.21
C LEU A 47 15.14 5.18 21.08
N VAL A 48 14.63 4.17 21.79
CA VAL A 48 15.44 3.41 22.77
C VAL A 48 16.21 2.27 22.10
N ASN A 49 15.70 1.70 20.99
CA ASN A 49 16.31 0.54 20.36
C ASN A 49 16.46 0.70 18.83
N PRO A 50 17.31 1.61 18.35
CA PRO A 50 17.52 1.85 16.93
C PRO A 50 18.09 0.63 16.20
N ALA A 51 18.89 -0.22 16.87
CA ALA A 51 19.39 -1.45 16.27
C ALA A 51 18.28 -2.44 15.94
N TYR A 52 17.28 -2.56 16.80
CA TYR A 52 16.09 -3.36 16.52
C TYR A 52 15.31 -2.79 15.32
N VAL A 53 15.12 -1.47 15.26
CA VAL A 53 14.47 -0.82 14.11
C VAL A 53 15.19 -1.16 12.81
N LEU A 54 16.51 -1.05 12.79
CA LEU A 54 17.31 -1.41 11.61
C LEU A 54 17.15 -2.88 11.24
N SER A 55 17.12 -3.80 12.20
CA SER A 55 16.88 -5.22 11.92
C SER A 55 15.52 -5.49 11.28
N GLN A 56 14.47 -4.74 11.67
CA GLN A 56 13.13 -4.85 11.12
C GLN A 56 13.00 -4.24 9.71
N ILE A 57 13.84 -3.28 9.38
CA ILE A 57 13.91 -2.65 8.04
C ILE A 57 14.80 -3.48 7.10
N ALA A 58 15.90 -4.05 7.61
CA ALA A 58 16.90 -4.75 6.81
C ALA A 58 16.51 -6.19 6.44
N VAL A 59 15.24 -6.49 6.28
CA VAL A 59 14.76 -7.78 5.77
C VAL A 59 14.74 -7.79 4.24
N LYS A 60 14.96 -8.96 3.64
CA LYS A 60 15.15 -9.14 2.20
C LYS A 60 14.09 -8.42 1.34
N ASP A 61 12.82 -8.60 1.66
CA ASP A 61 11.73 -8.03 0.85
C ASP A 61 11.72 -6.50 0.88
N LYS A 62 12.01 -5.92 2.04
CA LYS A 62 12.09 -4.46 2.21
C LYS A 62 13.36 -3.88 1.57
N LEU A 63 14.47 -4.60 1.57
CA LEU A 63 15.68 -4.20 0.84
C LEU A 63 15.46 -4.22 -0.67
N ILE A 64 14.80 -5.24 -1.19
CA ILE A 64 14.41 -5.29 -2.60
C ILE A 64 13.49 -4.12 -2.95
N PHE A 65 12.50 -3.87 -2.12
CA PHE A 65 11.58 -2.74 -2.30
C PHE A 65 12.32 -1.39 -2.25
N PHE A 66 13.23 -1.21 -1.30
CA PHE A 66 14.08 -0.02 -1.21
C PHE A 66 14.86 0.22 -2.51
N LEU A 67 15.47 -0.82 -3.06
CA LEU A 67 16.16 -0.74 -4.35
C LEU A 67 15.20 -0.42 -5.50
N GLN A 68 14.04 -1.05 -5.55
CA GLN A 68 13.02 -0.79 -6.58
C GLN A 68 12.54 0.66 -6.59
N MET A 69 12.47 1.31 -5.42
CA MET A 69 12.04 2.71 -5.30
C MET A 69 13.15 3.72 -5.60
N LEU A 70 14.39 3.42 -5.25
CA LEU A 70 15.50 4.37 -5.34
C LEU A 70 16.41 4.20 -6.56
N LEU A 71 16.58 2.97 -7.04
CA LEU A 71 17.44 2.69 -8.18
C LEU A 71 16.98 3.42 -9.47
N PRO A 72 15.68 3.46 -9.80
CA PRO A 72 15.19 4.24 -10.95
C PRO A 72 15.43 5.74 -10.82
N LEU A 73 15.57 6.23 -9.58
CA LEU A 73 15.87 7.62 -9.27
C LEU A 73 17.39 7.89 -9.13
N GLY A 74 18.25 6.90 -9.45
CA GLY A 74 19.70 7.02 -9.32
C GLY A 74 20.16 7.35 -7.90
N PHE A 75 19.41 6.94 -6.86
CA PHE A 75 19.64 7.30 -5.46
C PHE A 75 19.67 8.80 -5.17
N LEU A 76 19.27 9.64 -6.12
CA LEU A 76 19.23 11.10 -5.95
C LEU A 76 18.47 11.56 -4.68
N PRO A 77 17.36 10.92 -4.25
CA PRO A 77 16.70 11.31 -3.00
C PRO A 77 17.61 11.25 -1.77
N LEU A 78 18.59 10.35 -1.76
CA LEU A 78 19.52 10.19 -0.63
C LEU A 78 20.74 11.13 -0.71
N MET A 79 20.86 11.93 -1.76
CA MET A 79 21.98 12.83 -1.99
C MET A 79 21.68 14.28 -1.54
N ALA A 80 20.70 14.47 -0.67
CA ALA A 80 20.35 15.80 -0.18
C ALA A 80 21.47 16.40 0.69
N ARG A 81 21.94 17.60 0.32
CA ARG A 81 22.94 18.36 1.07
C ARG A 81 22.34 19.12 2.25
N ASP A 82 21.10 19.59 2.11
CA ASP A 82 20.34 20.24 3.18
C ASP A 82 19.58 19.18 3.97
N TRP A 83 19.87 19.10 5.28
CA TRP A 83 19.24 18.15 6.19
C TRP A 83 17.69 18.27 6.22
N ARG A 84 17.15 19.47 5.98
CA ARG A 84 15.71 19.73 5.94
C ARG A 84 15.00 18.91 4.88
N LYS A 85 15.68 18.59 3.79
CA LYS A 85 15.12 17.78 2.70
C LYS A 85 14.91 16.32 3.08
N TRP A 86 15.64 15.81 4.08
CA TRP A 86 15.45 14.47 4.59
C TRP A 86 14.08 14.25 5.21
N THR A 87 13.36 15.34 5.59
CA THR A 87 11.97 15.24 6.05
C THR A 87 11.05 14.61 4.98
N LEU A 88 11.37 14.77 3.70
CA LEU A 88 10.63 14.17 2.60
C LEU A 88 10.84 12.65 2.47
N VAL A 89 11.90 12.11 3.08
CA VAL A 89 12.17 10.66 3.11
C VAL A 89 11.43 9.98 4.26
N ILE A 90 11.05 10.74 5.31
CA ILE A 90 10.40 10.21 6.51
C ILE A 90 9.17 9.35 6.18
N PRO A 91 8.20 9.77 5.34
CA PRO A 91 7.04 8.95 5.00
C PRO A 91 7.42 7.62 4.36
N PHE A 92 8.46 7.59 3.50
CA PHE A 92 8.95 6.35 2.89
C PHE A 92 9.47 5.37 3.94
N VAL A 93 10.24 5.86 4.92
CA VAL A 93 10.76 5.02 6.01
C VAL A 93 9.63 4.56 6.92
N LEU A 94 8.83 5.50 7.45
CA LEU A 94 7.80 5.20 8.46
C LEU A 94 6.66 4.35 7.90
N ILE A 95 6.11 4.75 6.74
CA ILE A 95 4.89 4.10 6.21
C ILE A 95 5.24 2.81 5.48
N ASN A 96 6.34 2.80 4.70
CA ASN A 96 6.66 1.66 3.86
C ASN A 96 7.66 0.70 4.51
N LEU A 97 8.83 1.16 4.92
CA LEU A 97 9.90 0.28 5.40
C LEU A 97 9.66 -0.27 6.81
N MET A 98 9.05 0.51 7.70
CA MET A 98 8.77 0.06 9.07
C MET A 98 7.54 -0.84 9.16
N SER A 99 6.60 -0.76 8.23
CA SER A 99 5.37 -1.55 8.27
C SER A 99 5.60 -3.07 8.16
N ASN A 100 4.83 -3.85 8.93
CA ASN A 100 4.73 -5.30 8.79
C ASN A 100 3.80 -5.72 7.65
N TYR A 101 2.98 -4.81 7.14
CA TYR A 101 2.01 -5.12 6.10
C TYR A 101 2.70 -5.21 4.74
N LYS A 102 2.83 -6.44 4.22
CA LYS A 102 3.59 -6.75 3.00
C LYS A 102 3.22 -5.90 1.77
N TYR A 103 1.99 -5.43 1.68
CA TYR A 103 1.55 -4.59 0.56
C TYR A 103 2.07 -3.16 0.65
N GLN A 104 2.46 -2.66 1.84
CA GLN A 104 3.04 -1.33 2.01
C GLN A 104 4.49 -1.22 1.51
N HIS A 105 5.22 -2.33 1.44
CA HIS A 105 6.55 -2.40 0.84
C HIS A 105 6.54 -3.23 -0.46
N SER A 106 5.58 -2.93 -1.34
CA SER A 106 5.45 -3.54 -2.66
C SER A 106 5.04 -2.50 -3.71
N ILE A 107 5.81 -2.41 -4.80
CA ILE A 107 5.53 -1.49 -5.92
C ILE A 107 4.25 -1.81 -6.69
N PHE A 108 3.64 -2.97 -6.44
CA PHE A 108 2.42 -3.40 -7.11
C PHE A 108 1.14 -2.82 -6.49
N PHE A 109 1.25 -2.14 -5.36
CA PHE A 109 0.11 -1.62 -4.60
C PHE A 109 0.19 -0.10 -4.37
N GLN A 110 -0.99 0.52 -4.22
CA GLN A 110 -1.15 1.98 -4.09
C GLN A 110 -0.49 2.60 -2.85
N TYR A 111 -0.08 1.83 -1.88
CA TYR A 111 0.51 2.33 -0.62
C TYR A 111 1.85 3.05 -0.81
N THR A 112 2.45 2.97 -1.99
CA THR A 112 3.72 3.61 -2.33
C THR A 112 3.55 4.96 -3.03
N TYR A 113 2.34 5.35 -3.44
CA TYR A 113 2.13 6.53 -4.28
C TYR A 113 2.55 7.83 -3.59
N GLY A 114 2.17 8.04 -2.32
CA GLY A 114 2.54 9.24 -1.59
C GLY A 114 4.04 9.37 -1.36
N SER A 115 4.67 8.32 -0.84
CA SER A 115 6.12 8.29 -0.62
C SER A 115 6.90 8.34 -1.94
N GLY A 116 6.41 7.68 -3.00
CA GLY A 116 6.98 7.74 -4.34
C GLY A 116 7.00 9.15 -4.91
N ALA A 117 5.88 9.89 -4.80
CA ALA A 117 5.80 11.28 -5.24
C ALA A 117 6.82 12.17 -4.52
N LEU A 118 6.98 12.01 -3.20
CA LEU A 118 7.97 12.77 -2.41
C LEU A 118 9.40 12.42 -2.79
N LEU A 119 9.70 11.14 -3.06
CA LEU A 119 11.03 10.72 -3.52
C LEU A 119 11.35 11.28 -4.92
N ILE A 120 10.40 11.27 -5.86
CA ILE A 120 10.57 11.85 -7.19
C ILE A 120 10.81 13.36 -7.08
N TYR A 121 10.00 14.06 -6.28
CA TYR A 121 10.20 15.49 -6.03
C TYR A 121 11.59 15.79 -5.46
N LEU A 122 12.00 15.03 -4.45
CA LEU A 122 13.31 15.18 -3.82
C LEU A 122 14.45 14.87 -4.79
N ALA A 123 14.31 13.85 -5.65
CA ALA A 123 15.26 13.55 -6.70
C ALA A 123 15.43 14.74 -7.67
N ALA A 124 14.32 15.35 -8.10
CA ALA A 124 14.34 16.50 -8.99
C ALA A 124 15.00 17.73 -8.37
N VAL A 125 14.68 18.02 -7.09
CA VAL A 125 15.29 19.14 -6.35
C VAL A 125 16.80 18.91 -6.15
N ASN A 126 17.22 17.72 -5.74
CA ASN A 126 18.63 17.42 -5.54
C ASN A 126 19.40 17.44 -6.87
N PHE A 127 18.80 16.95 -7.96
CA PHE A 127 19.39 17.05 -9.30
C PHE A 127 19.61 18.51 -9.71
N ARG A 128 18.64 19.40 -9.51
CA ARG A 128 18.79 20.83 -9.76
C ARG A 128 19.93 21.43 -8.95
N ASP A 129 19.99 21.16 -7.64
CA ASP A 129 21.04 21.68 -6.78
C ASP A 129 22.43 21.21 -7.21
N TRP A 130 22.55 19.99 -7.69
CA TRP A 130 23.78 19.46 -8.24
C TRP A 130 24.17 20.18 -9.54
N LYS A 131 23.22 20.38 -10.45
CA LYS A 131 23.43 21.10 -11.70
C LYS A 131 23.89 22.54 -11.44
N ASP A 132 23.24 23.23 -10.50
CA ASP A 132 23.58 24.62 -10.17
C ASP A 132 24.95 24.71 -9.46
N ALA A 133 25.31 23.72 -8.64
CA ALA A 133 26.64 23.65 -8.03
C ALA A 133 27.77 23.31 -9.04
N SER A 134 27.43 22.70 -10.17
CA SER A 134 28.37 22.31 -11.22
C SER A 134 28.57 23.42 -12.28
N ARG A 135 27.75 24.48 -12.23
CA ARG A 135 27.97 25.64 -13.12
C ARG A 135 29.25 26.38 -12.73
N PRO A 136 30.14 26.73 -13.71
CA PRO A 136 31.25 27.58 -13.43
C PRO A 136 30.73 28.88 -12.83
N ALA A 137 31.34 29.34 -11.74
CA ALA A 137 31.05 30.68 -11.24
C ALA A 137 31.34 31.69 -12.36
N ALA A 138 30.35 32.53 -12.69
CA ALA A 138 30.62 33.66 -13.58
C ALA A 138 31.83 34.41 -13.02
N PRO A 139 32.75 34.89 -13.89
CA PRO A 139 33.91 35.61 -13.43
C PRO A 139 33.46 36.89 -12.71
N VAL A 140 33.34 36.77 -11.39
CA VAL A 140 33.09 37.92 -10.52
C VAL A 140 34.41 38.61 -10.36
N LEU A 141 34.50 39.86 -10.89
CA LEU A 141 35.61 40.78 -10.71
C LEU A 141 35.79 41.27 -9.24
N SER A 142 35.48 40.46 -8.29
CA SER A 142 35.63 40.76 -6.87
C SER A 142 36.71 39.89 -6.21
N HIS A 143 37.61 40.54 -5.48
CA HIS A 143 38.80 40.00 -4.85
C HIS A 143 38.57 38.97 -3.73
N ASP A 144 37.31 38.61 -3.42
CA ASP A 144 37.00 37.55 -2.48
C ASP A 144 36.95 36.21 -3.18
N ARG A 145 38.07 35.49 -3.12
CA ARG A 145 38.19 34.08 -3.54
C ARG A 145 37.40 33.21 -2.56
N ALA A 146 36.11 33.09 -2.82
CA ALA A 146 35.37 31.95 -2.29
C ALA A 146 36.02 30.67 -2.90
N ALA A 147 36.54 29.79 -2.05
CA ALA A 147 37.16 28.55 -2.49
C ALA A 147 36.25 27.78 -3.47
N PRO A 148 36.82 27.29 -4.59
CA PRO A 148 36.03 26.56 -5.58
C PRO A 148 35.39 25.34 -4.87
N ARG A 149 34.07 25.34 -4.81
CA ARG A 149 33.33 24.16 -4.31
C ARG A 149 33.62 23.01 -5.27
N PRO A 150 34.04 21.84 -4.77
CA PRO A 150 34.28 20.70 -5.65
C PRO A 150 33.00 20.39 -6.41
N ALA A 151 32.99 20.68 -7.69
CA ALA A 151 31.93 20.28 -8.60
C ALA A 151 32.13 18.79 -8.85
N PHE A 152 31.36 17.95 -8.15
CA PHE A 152 31.20 16.56 -8.59
C PHE A 152 30.26 16.57 -9.80
N PRO A 153 30.75 16.33 -11.02
CA PRO A 153 29.86 16.19 -12.16
C PRO A 153 28.93 15.01 -11.89
N LEU A 154 27.63 15.24 -11.98
CA LEU A 154 26.69 14.13 -11.96
C LEU A 154 26.94 13.35 -13.26
N PRO A 155 27.49 12.15 -13.25
CA PRO A 155 27.79 11.47 -14.49
C PRO A 155 26.47 11.21 -15.21
N HIS A 156 26.37 11.56 -16.48
CA HIS A 156 25.22 11.25 -17.34
C HIS A 156 24.89 9.76 -17.31
N SER A 157 25.87 8.91 -16.99
CA SER A 157 25.71 7.48 -16.71
C SER A 157 24.75 7.17 -15.55
N ILE A 158 24.72 7.96 -14.46
CA ILE A 158 23.79 7.71 -13.34
C ILE A 158 22.35 7.94 -13.80
N LEU A 159 22.10 9.01 -14.55
CA LEU A 159 20.76 9.27 -15.13
C LEU A 159 20.38 8.21 -16.15
N GLY A 160 21.33 7.82 -17.01
CA GLY A 160 21.11 6.75 -18.00
C GLY A 160 20.79 5.41 -17.34
N CYS A 161 21.54 5.02 -16.31
CA CYS A 161 21.27 3.82 -15.54
C CYS A 161 19.92 3.89 -14.81
N GLY A 162 19.60 5.04 -14.20
CA GLY A 162 18.31 5.25 -13.54
C GLY A 162 17.14 5.09 -14.52
N LEU A 163 17.23 5.71 -15.70
CA LEU A 163 16.23 5.59 -16.75
C LEU A 163 16.10 4.13 -17.25
N ALA A 164 17.21 3.45 -17.51
CA ALA A 164 17.21 2.05 -17.91
C ALA A 164 16.53 1.16 -16.83
N CYS A 165 16.85 1.36 -15.56
CA CYS A 165 16.19 0.66 -14.46
C CYS A 165 14.69 0.97 -14.40
N ALA A 166 14.29 2.23 -14.59
CA ALA A 166 12.88 2.62 -14.63
C ALA A 166 12.13 1.91 -15.77
N LEU A 167 12.71 1.84 -16.97
CA LEU A 167 12.14 1.15 -18.11
C LEU A 167 12.01 -0.36 -17.87
N VAL A 168 13.04 -1.00 -17.31
CA VAL A 168 13.00 -2.43 -16.96
C VAL A 168 11.92 -2.70 -15.92
N LEU A 169 11.87 -1.94 -14.83
CA LEU A 169 10.85 -2.12 -13.79
C LEU A 169 9.44 -1.89 -14.33
N THR A 170 9.24 -0.86 -15.15
CA THR A 170 7.95 -0.59 -15.78
C THR A 170 7.53 -1.76 -16.68
N SER A 171 8.46 -2.31 -17.47
CA SER A 171 8.20 -3.46 -18.33
C SER A 171 7.82 -4.71 -17.52
N VAL A 172 8.51 -4.96 -16.41
CA VAL A 172 8.18 -6.08 -15.49
C VAL A 172 6.81 -5.90 -14.87
N VAL A 173 6.47 -4.68 -14.42
CA VAL A 173 5.15 -4.37 -13.86
C VAL A 173 4.07 -4.52 -14.94
N ALA A 174 4.28 -3.98 -16.13
CA ALA A 174 3.34 -4.09 -17.24
C ALA A 174 3.10 -5.56 -17.63
N TYR A 175 4.17 -6.36 -17.73
CA TYR A 175 4.06 -7.79 -18.00
C TYR A 175 3.24 -8.52 -16.93
N LYS A 176 3.53 -8.30 -15.64
CA LYS A 176 2.76 -8.91 -14.56
C LYS A 176 1.29 -8.46 -14.54
N LYS A 177 1.02 -7.21 -14.92
CA LYS A 177 -0.35 -6.67 -14.98
C LYS A 177 -1.11 -7.10 -16.23
N SER A 178 -0.45 -7.49 -17.31
CA SER A 178 -1.11 -8.02 -18.53
C SER A 178 -1.93 -9.27 -18.25
N TYR A 179 -1.55 -10.07 -17.23
CA TYR A 179 -2.36 -11.19 -16.76
C TYR A 179 -3.80 -10.80 -16.43
N TYR A 180 -4.01 -9.63 -15.81
CA TYR A 180 -5.35 -9.17 -15.45
C TYR A 180 -6.21 -8.84 -16.67
N ILE A 181 -5.60 -8.36 -17.76
CA ILE A 181 -6.29 -8.10 -19.02
C ILE A 181 -6.75 -9.43 -19.63
N GLY A 182 -5.84 -10.42 -19.71
CA GLY A 182 -6.17 -11.77 -20.19
C GLY A 182 -7.28 -12.43 -19.35
N SER A 183 -7.16 -12.36 -18.03
CA SER A 183 -8.16 -12.87 -17.10
C SER A 183 -9.52 -12.17 -17.25
N TYR A 184 -9.53 -10.87 -17.50
CA TYR A 184 -10.78 -10.11 -17.76
C TYR A 184 -11.42 -10.57 -19.06
N VAL A 185 -10.65 -10.67 -20.13
CA VAL A 185 -11.18 -11.11 -21.45
C VAL A 185 -11.73 -12.54 -21.39
N SER A 186 -11.02 -13.46 -20.73
CA SER A 186 -11.45 -14.86 -20.63
C SER A 186 -12.63 -15.10 -19.70
N ASN A 187 -12.89 -14.20 -18.76
CA ASN A 187 -13.95 -14.37 -17.75
C ASN A 187 -15.08 -13.33 -17.88
N HIS A 188 -15.14 -12.56 -18.97
CA HIS A 188 -16.11 -11.46 -19.07
C HIS A 188 -17.57 -11.95 -19.10
N GLU A 189 -17.85 -13.11 -19.71
CA GLU A 189 -19.18 -13.73 -19.71
C GLU A 189 -19.57 -14.17 -18.31
N LYS A 190 -18.71 -14.92 -17.61
CA LYS A 190 -18.93 -15.31 -16.21
C LYS A 190 -19.11 -14.09 -15.28
N ALA A 191 -18.36 -13.03 -15.55
CA ALA A 191 -18.52 -11.78 -14.79
C ALA A 191 -19.87 -11.07 -15.07
N ALA A 192 -20.41 -11.21 -16.28
CA ALA A 192 -21.75 -10.71 -16.61
C ALA A 192 -22.84 -11.53 -15.92
N GLU A 193 -22.75 -12.87 -15.98
CA GLU A 193 -23.65 -13.77 -15.28
C GLU A 193 -23.61 -13.57 -13.77
N ALA A 194 -22.42 -13.42 -13.18
CA ALA A 194 -22.26 -13.12 -11.75
C ALA A 194 -22.94 -11.80 -11.38
N ARG A 195 -22.83 -10.75 -12.22
CA ARG A 195 -23.55 -9.49 -11.97
C ARG A 195 -25.05 -9.65 -11.98
N LEU A 196 -25.59 -10.46 -12.88
CA LEU A 196 -27.02 -10.78 -12.92
C LEU A 196 -27.45 -11.51 -11.66
N LEU A 197 -26.69 -12.56 -11.27
CA LEU A 197 -26.95 -13.32 -10.05
C LEU A 197 -26.88 -12.43 -8.80
N LEU A 198 -25.88 -11.56 -8.66
CA LEU A 198 -25.76 -10.64 -7.53
C LEU A 198 -26.87 -9.59 -7.51
N SER A 199 -27.36 -9.17 -8.67
CA SER A 199 -28.47 -8.21 -8.78
C SER A 199 -29.84 -8.82 -8.40
N SER A 200 -29.96 -10.16 -8.38
CA SER A 200 -31.18 -10.86 -7.95
C SER A 200 -31.34 -10.91 -6.43
N ILE A 201 -30.27 -10.62 -5.65
CA ILE A 201 -30.33 -10.54 -4.20
C ILE A 201 -31.11 -9.28 -3.80
N PRO A 202 -32.18 -9.36 -2.96
CA PRO A 202 -32.96 -8.20 -2.53
C PRO A 202 -32.06 -7.11 -1.93
N LYS A 203 -32.34 -5.84 -2.21
CA LYS A 203 -31.50 -4.70 -1.78
C LYS A 203 -31.50 -4.47 -0.27
N ASP A 204 -32.58 -4.81 0.38
CA ASP A 204 -32.82 -4.73 1.82
C ASP A 204 -32.28 -5.93 2.60
N ALA A 205 -31.87 -7.00 1.90
CA ALA A 205 -31.31 -8.17 2.55
C ALA A 205 -29.89 -7.91 3.06
N SER A 206 -29.57 -8.46 4.23
CA SER A 206 -28.21 -8.48 4.77
C SER A 206 -27.31 -9.46 4.00
N VAL A 207 -26.07 -9.06 3.71
CA VAL A 207 -25.16 -9.87 2.90
C VAL A 207 -23.78 -9.98 3.53
N LYS A 208 -23.23 -11.18 3.55
CA LYS A 208 -21.81 -11.42 3.75
C LYS A 208 -21.15 -11.73 2.41
N SER A 209 -19.96 -11.19 2.18
CA SER A 209 -19.27 -11.44 0.92
C SER A 209 -17.78 -11.57 1.11
N THR A 210 -17.16 -12.35 0.24
CA THR A 210 -15.71 -12.29 0.01
C THR A 210 -15.34 -10.93 -0.56
N THR A 211 -14.13 -10.47 -0.25
CA THR A 211 -13.67 -9.08 -0.47
C THR A 211 -13.93 -8.54 -1.88
N PHE A 212 -13.79 -9.37 -2.91
CA PHE A 212 -13.86 -8.90 -4.30
C PHE A 212 -15.28 -8.63 -4.82
N PHE A 213 -16.32 -9.14 -4.15
CA PHE A 213 -17.71 -8.86 -4.53
C PHE A 213 -18.36 -7.77 -3.67
N ILE A 214 -17.73 -7.36 -2.54
CA ILE A 214 -18.23 -6.27 -1.69
C ILE A 214 -18.54 -4.99 -2.46
N PRO A 215 -17.69 -4.48 -3.38
CA PRO A 215 -17.99 -3.25 -4.11
C PRO A 215 -19.28 -3.31 -4.93
N GLN A 216 -19.63 -4.48 -5.46
CA GLN A 216 -20.86 -4.68 -6.25
C GLN A 216 -22.13 -4.74 -5.37
N LEU A 217 -21.95 -5.01 -4.09
CA LEU A 217 -23.01 -5.17 -3.09
C LEU A 217 -23.11 -3.98 -2.13
N SER A 218 -22.24 -2.97 -2.26
CA SER A 218 -22.05 -1.86 -1.33
C SER A 218 -23.22 -0.88 -1.18
N GLY A 219 -24.25 -0.98 -2.01
CA GLY A 219 -25.47 -0.15 -1.90
C GLY A 219 -26.49 -0.67 -0.86
N ARG A 220 -26.08 -1.43 0.17
CA ARG A 220 -26.90 -2.03 1.20
C ARG A 220 -26.57 -1.47 2.57
N ASP A 221 -27.54 -1.46 3.47
CA ASP A 221 -27.33 -1.01 4.85
C ASP A 221 -26.48 -2.02 5.65
N GLU A 222 -26.66 -3.32 5.37
CA GLU A 222 -25.96 -4.40 6.07
C GLU A 222 -25.11 -5.23 5.10
N ILE A 223 -23.80 -4.99 5.11
CA ILE A 223 -22.82 -5.75 4.36
C ILE A 223 -21.60 -6.06 5.22
N TYR A 224 -21.18 -7.31 5.23
CA TYR A 224 -20.11 -7.81 6.08
C TYR A 224 -19.12 -8.66 5.29
N LEU A 225 -17.91 -8.84 5.84
CA LEU A 225 -16.97 -9.83 5.31
C LEU A 225 -17.50 -11.25 5.54
N ALA A 226 -17.20 -12.17 4.62
CA ALA A 226 -17.70 -13.55 4.66
C ALA A 226 -17.31 -14.33 5.94
N ASP A 227 -16.20 -13.96 6.58
CA ASP A 227 -15.71 -14.56 7.83
C ASP A 227 -16.21 -13.84 9.09
N SER A 228 -17.00 -12.78 8.96
CA SER A 228 -17.54 -12.00 10.10
C SER A 228 -18.49 -12.85 10.97
N ARG A 229 -18.71 -12.43 12.22
CA ARG A 229 -19.62 -13.10 13.17
C ARG A 229 -21.07 -12.65 13.05
N HIS A 230 -21.35 -11.58 12.30
CA HIS A 230 -22.72 -11.09 12.13
C HIS A 230 -23.56 -12.11 11.35
N PRO A 231 -24.84 -12.33 11.65
CA PRO A 231 -25.73 -13.08 10.80
C PRO A 231 -25.96 -12.36 9.47
N ALA A 232 -26.34 -13.06 8.42
CA ALA A 232 -26.74 -12.46 7.16
C ALA A 232 -27.68 -13.39 6.39
N ASP A 233 -28.58 -12.79 5.60
CA ASP A 233 -29.55 -13.53 4.80
C ASP A 233 -28.88 -14.23 3.62
N TYR A 234 -27.86 -13.60 3.02
CA TYR A 234 -27.13 -14.14 1.88
C TYR A 234 -25.63 -14.17 2.13
N ILE A 235 -24.98 -15.20 1.58
CA ILE A 235 -23.53 -15.38 1.62
C ILE A 235 -23.01 -15.48 0.19
N VAL A 236 -22.09 -14.59 -0.19
CA VAL A 236 -21.48 -14.54 -1.53
C VAL A 236 -20.02 -14.95 -1.44
N LEU A 237 -19.66 -16.07 -2.06
CA LEU A 237 -18.35 -16.69 -1.99
C LEU A 237 -17.66 -16.68 -3.35
N ASP A 238 -16.42 -16.18 -3.38
CA ASP A 238 -15.57 -16.18 -4.57
C ASP A 238 -14.99 -17.57 -4.81
N GLN A 239 -15.27 -18.18 -5.96
CA GLN A 239 -14.78 -19.50 -6.34
C GLN A 239 -13.59 -19.45 -7.30
N ARG A 240 -13.16 -18.25 -7.70
CA ARG A 240 -12.08 -18.10 -8.68
C ARG A 240 -10.75 -18.62 -8.12
N PRO A 241 -9.94 -19.30 -8.94
CA PRO A 241 -8.63 -19.79 -8.54
C PRO A 241 -7.72 -18.65 -8.03
N GLY A 242 -7.14 -18.83 -6.86
CA GLY A 242 -6.25 -17.85 -6.24
C GLY A 242 -6.92 -16.75 -5.42
N TYR A 243 -8.24 -16.56 -5.54
CA TYR A 243 -9.01 -15.58 -4.76
C TYR A 243 -9.88 -16.26 -3.69
N GLY A 244 -10.34 -17.47 -3.95
CA GLY A 244 -11.25 -18.24 -3.10
C GLY A 244 -10.57 -19.22 -2.14
N LYS A 245 -9.33 -18.98 -1.69
CA LYS A 245 -8.59 -19.94 -0.84
C LYS A 245 -9.38 -20.45 0.37
N ASP A 246 -10.14 -19.56 0.99
CA ASP A 246 -10.94 -19.89 2.18
C ASP A 246 -12.41 -20.14 1.83
N SER A 247 -12.83 -19.95 0.56
CA SER A 247 -14.24 -20.04 0.16
C SER A 247 -14.81 -21.44 0.29
N HIS A 248 -14.02 -22.48 -0.01
CA HIS A 248 -14.48 -23.87 0.17
C HIS A 248 -14.74 -24.22 1.64
N ALA A 249 -13.85 -23.78 2.54
CA ALA A 249 -14.03 -24.00 3.99
C ALA A 249 -15.22 -23.19 4.52
N LEU A 250 -15.38 -21.94 4.06
CA LEU A 250 -16.54 -21.11 4.41
C LEU A 250 -17.84 -21.69 3.84
N MET A 251 -17.83 -22.18 2.61
CA MET A 251 -18.99 -22.83 1.99
C MET A 251 -19.44 -24.05 2.82
N ALA A 252 -18.51 -24.97 3.14
CA ALA A 252 -18.82 -26.12 3.96
C ALA A 252 -19.42 -25.69 5.33
N LYS A 253 -18.79 -24.71 5.97
CA LYS A 253 -19.28 -24.15 7.24
C LYS A 253 -20.72 -23.62 7.15
N TYR A 254 -21.06 -22.86 6.11
CA TYR A 254 -22.41 -22.29 5.96
C TYR A 254 -23.45 -23.36 5.61
N LEU A 255 -23.10 -24.36 4.80
CA LEU A 255 -23.97 -25.49 4.52
C LEU A 255 -24.25 -26.29 5.79
N ASP A 256 -23.26 -26.52 6.64
CA ASP A 256 -23.45 -27.19 7.96
C ASP A 256 -24.36 -26.36 8.90
N HIS A 257 -24.42 -25.04 8.74
CA HIS A 257 -25.34 -24.17 9.48
C HIS A 257 -26.72 -24.03 8.80
N GLY A 258 -27.01 -24.85 7.81
CA GLY A 258 -28.31 -24.91 7.17
C GLY A 258 -28.56 -23.92 6.03
N TYR A 259 -27.55 -23.17 5.60
CA TYR A 259 -27.71 -22.33 4.42
C TYR A 259 -27.94 -23.18 3.17
N GLY A 260 -28.87 -22.77 2.32
CA GLY A 260 -29.16 -23.41 1.03
C GLY A 260 -28.47 -22.73 -0.14
N ALA A 261 -28.34 -23.43 -1.27
CA ALA A 261 -27.86 -22.81 -2.51
C ALA A 261 -28.93 -21.87 -3.08
N TRP A 262 -28.56 -20.59 -3.33
CA TRP A 262 -29.39 -19.62 -4.04
C TRP A 262 -29.06 -19.60 -5.53
N GLY A 263 -27.79 -19.61 -5.88
CA GLY A 263 -27.33 -19.64 -7.25
C GLY A 263 -25.81 -19.78 -7.34
N ASP A 264 -25.35 -20.16 -8.50
CA ASP A 264 -23.93 -20.42 -8.78
C ASP A 264 -23.56 -19.99 -10.20
N VAL A 265 -22.35 -19.46 -10.36
CA VAL A 265 -21.68 -19.32 -11.65
C VAL A 265 -20.40 -20.14 -11.56
N ASP A 266 -20.37 -21.26 -12.25
CA ASP A 266 -19.35 -22.31 -12.13
C ASP A 266 -17.91 -21.78 -12.12
N GLY A 267 -17.20 -22.10 -11.03
CA GLY A 267 -15.82 -21.68 -10.80
C GLY A 267 -15.63 -20.16 -10.70
N TYR A 268 -16.70 -19.37 -10.48
CA TYR A 268 -16.64 -17.92 -10.38
C TYR A 268 -17.23 -17.38 -9.07
N VAL A 269 -18.50 -17.65 -8.78
CA VAL A 269 -19.17 -17.20 -7.56
C VAL A 269 -20.30 -18.14 -7.17
N THR A 270 -20.41 -18.43 -5.86
CA THR A 270 -21.56 -19.13 -5.27
C THR A 270 -22.28 -18.21 -4.31
N VAL A 271 -23.61 -18.21 -4.38
CA VAL A 271 -24.48 -17.48 -3.47
C VAL A 271 -25.30 -18.49 -2.66
N LEU A 272 -25.26 -18.37 -1.33
CA LEU A 272 -26.05 -19.14 -0.40
C LEU A 272 -27.09 -18.25 0.28
N VAL A 273 -28.22 -18.82 0.68
CA VAL A 273 -29.29 -18.14 1.41
C VAL A 273 -29.51 -18.81 2.77
N SER A 274 -29.83 -18.01 3.78
CA SER A 274 -30.11 -18.49 5.14
C SER A 274 -31.34 -19.41 5.18
N PRO A 275 -31.38 -20.40 6.08
CA PRO A 275 -32.60 -21.16 6.32
C PRO A 275 -33.72 -20.21 6.74
N GLN A 276 -34.91 -20.39 6.18
CA GLN A 276 -36.14 -19.64 6.58
C GLN A 276 -36.60 -20.05 7.96
#